data_e207d93db01eed771340d938cb81e44c
#
_entry.id   e207d93db01eed771340d938cb81e44c
#
_cell.length_a   1.000
_cell.length_b   1.000
_cell.length_c   1.000
_cell.angle_alpha   90.00
_cell.angle_beta   90.00
_cell.angle_gamma   90.00
#
_symmetry.space_group_name_H-M   'P 1'
#
loop_
_entity.id
_entity.type
_entity.pdbx_description
1 polymer ?
#
loop_
_entity_poly.entity_id
_entity_poly.type
_entity_poly.pdbx_seq_one_letter_code
_entity_poly.pdbx_strand_id
1 'polypeptide(L)'
;FFVRDGKLIGREHYYMTHVPENNKPAILQDFVKQFYAGTPFIPRELMLQYEIEDAELIEKWLSERKGSRVYLKVPKIGSKEKLVELAAQNAKLVLSQDREKLKREEGRTIGAVKEISDLLQLPLTGTARMEAYDISNINGFENVGSMVVYEKGKPKRSDYRKFKIKSVSGPDDYACMREVLTRRFRHGMEESRELEEQEMDQEYGSFTKFPDLILMDGGRGQVNIALSVLEELGIDIPVCGM
;
A
#
# COMPACT_ATOMS: atom_id res chain seq x y z
N PHE A 1 16.06 -19.19 -11.78
CA PHE A 1 15.92 -20.14 -12.87
C PHE A 1 16.21 -21.53 -12.33
N PHE A 2 15.34 -22.49 -12.67
CA PHE A 2 15.50 -23.90 -12.31
C PHE A 2 15.87 -24.69 -13.57
N VAL A 3 16.98 -25.40 -13.50
CA VAL A 3 17.52 -26.16 -14.62
C VAL A 3 17.63 -27.63 -14.22
N ARG A 4 17.13 -28.53 -15.05
CA ARG A 4 17.26 -30.00 -14.91
C ARG A 4 17.63 -30.61 -16.25
N ASP A 5 18.64 -31.48 -16.27
CA ASP A 5 19.12 -32.17 -17.48
C ASP A 5 19.39 -31.19 -18.65
N GLY A 6 19.99 -30.05 -18.36
CA GLY A 6 20.30 -29.00 -19.32
C GLY A 6 19.10 -28.20 -19.86
N LYS A 7 17.89 -28.44 -19.33
CA LYS A 7 16.66 -27.73 -19.73
C LYS A 7 16.19 -26.78 -18.63
N LEU A 8 15.76 -25.60 -19.04
CA LEU A 8 15.10 -24.64 -18.13
C LEU A 8 13.68 -25.16 -17.86
N ILE A 9 13.41 -25.51 -16.60
CA ILE A 9 12.10 -26.06 -16.17
C ILE A 9 11.23 -25.05 -15.44
N GLY A 10 11.78 -23.93 -15.01
CA GLY A 10 11.02 -22.87 -14.33
C GLY A 10 11.83 -21.61 -14.10
N ARG A 11 11.11 -20.53 -13.89
CA ARG A 11 11.67 -19.25 -13.47
C ARG A 11 10.76 -18.61 -12.41
N GLU A 12 11.38 -18.02 -11.42
CA GLU A 12 10.72 -17.23 -10.39
C GLU A 12 11.52 -15.94 -10.15
N HIS A 13 10.87 -14.94 -9.61
CA HIS A 13 11.52 -13.70 -9.20
C HIS A 13 11.02 -13.29 -7.82
N TYR A 14 11.87 -12.65 -7.06
CA TYR A 14 11.63 -12.21 -5.70
C TYR A 14 12.12 -10.79 -5.53
N TYR A 15 11.38 -9.98 -4.75
CA TYR A 15 11.78 -8.63 -4.41
C TYR A 15 12.43 -8.63 -3.03
N MET A 16 13.62 -8.08 -2.96
CA MET A 16 14.31 -7.81 -1.70
C MET A 16 14.05 -6.36 -1.29
N THR A 17 13.59 -6.16 -0.06
CA THR A 17 13.37 -4.84 0.54
C THR A 17 14.44 -4.57 1.60
N HIS A 18 14.71 -3.30 1.90
CA HIS A 18 15.70 -2.89 2.90
C HIS A 18 17.11 -3.44 2.64
N VAL A 19 17.48 -3.49 1.36
CA VAL A 19 18.81 -3.95 0.95
C VAL A 19 19.83 -2.80 1.02
N PRO A 20 21.08 -3.09 1.42
CA PRO A 20 22.14 -2.09 1.41
C PRO A 20 22.40 -1.61 -0.02
N GLU A 21 22.38 -0.28 -0.21
CA GLU A 21 22.66 0.32 -1.51
C GLU A 21 24.08 -0.07 -1.96
N ASN A 22 24.19 -0.54 -3.22
CA ASN A 22 25.44 -0.89 -3.91
C ASN A 22 26.23 -2.13 -3.44
N ASN A 23 25.70 -2.98 -2.56
CA ASN A 23 26.36 -4.25 -2.21
C ASN A 23 25.63 -5.47 -2.80
N LYS A 24 25.78 -5.69 -4.09
CA LYS A 24 25.14 -6.81 -4.81
C LYS A 24 25.52 -8.20 -4.28
N PRO A 25 26.81 -8.48 -3.92
CA PRO A 25 27.17 -9.74 -3.30
C PRO A 25 26.44 -10.01 -1.97
N ALA A 26 26.34 -9.02 -1.08
CA ALA A 26 25.63 -9.16 0.19
C ALA A 26 24.12 -9.41 -0.02
N ILE A 27 23.50 -8.68 -0.95
CA ILE A 27 22.08 -8.90 -1.32
C ILE A 27 21.87 -10.33 -1.79
N LEU A 28 22.75 -10.83 -2.65
CA LEU A 28 22.66 -12.19 -3.19
C LEU A 28 22.87 -13.23 -2.09
N GLN A 29 23.78 -13.01 -1.17
CA GLN A 29 24.04 -13.86 -0.01
C GLN A 29 22.81 -13.97 0.89
N ASP A 30 22.23 -12.85 1.26
CA ASP A 30 21.03 -12.80 2.11
C ASP A 30 19.83 -13.47 1.42
N PHE A 31 19.68 -13.25 0.11
CA PHE A 31 18.67 -13.95 -0.67
C PHE A 31 18.85 -15.47 -0.61
N VAL A 32 20.05 -15.98 -0.83
CA VAL A 32 20.35 -17.44 -0.79
C VAL A 32 20.02 -18.00 0.59
N LYS A 33 20.42 -17.31 1.68
CA LYS A 33 20.13 -17.73 3.04
C LYS A 33 18.62 -17.77 3.31
N GLN A 34 17.88 -16.71 2.98
CA GLN A 34 16.44 -16.63 3.19
C GLN A 34 15.67 -17.64 2.35
N PHE A 35 15.97 -17.75 1.07
CA PHE A 35 15.29 -18.64 0.16
C PHE A 35 15.41 -20.10 0.57
N TYR A 36 16.64 -20.57 0.84
CA TYR A 36 16.88 -21.94 1.23
C TYR A 36 16.54 -22.24 2.69
N ALA A 37 16.36 -21.27 3.56
CA ALA A 37 15.83 -21.49 4.91
C ALA A 37 14.41 -22.07 4.86
N GLY A 38 13.57 -21.62 3.93
CA GLY A 38 12.18 -22.04 3.79
C GLY A 38 11.90 -23.09 2.68
N THR A 39 12.87 -23.37 1.80
CA THR A 39 12.66 -24.23 0.64
C THR A 39 13.11 -25.67 0.94
N PRO A 40 12.23 -26.69 0.73
CA PRO A 40 12.57 -28.08 1.02
C PRO A 40 13.51 -28.70 -0.04
N PHE A 41 13.48 -28.20 -1.27
CA PHE A 41 14.29 -28.71 -2.38
C PHE A 41 15.60 -27.93 -2.51
N ILE A 42 16.73 -28.61 -2.36
CA ILE A 42 18.07 -28.03 -2.52
C ILE A 42 18.76 -28.71 -3.72
N PRO A 43 19.14 -27.94 -4.77
CA PRO A 43 19.81 -28.50 -5.94
C PRO A 43 21.26 -28.92 -5.59
N ARG A 44 21.91 -29.64 -6.51
CA ARG A 44 23.32 -30.00 -6.35
C ARG A 44 24.26 -28.84 -6.59
N GLU A 45 23.87 -27.90 -7.44
CA GLU A 45 24.70 -26.76 -7.83
C GLU A 45 23.83 -25.49 -7.87
N LEU A 46 24.30 -24.44 -7.22
CA LEU A 46 23.78 -23.08 -7.33
C LEU A 46 24.75 -22.25 -8.16
N MET A 47 24.25 -21.61 -9.20
CA MET A 47 25.02 -20.69 -10.02
C MET A 47 24.66 -19.25 -9.63
N LEU A 48 25.66 -18.49 -9.21
CA LEU A 48 25.52 -17.12 -8.73
C LEU A 48 26.16 -16.15 -9.72
N GLN A 49 25.69 -14.90 -9.70
CA GLN A 49 26.24 -13.81 -10.51
C GLN A 49 27.51 -13.22 -9.90
N TYR A 50 27.62 -13.24 -8.57
CA TYR A 50 28.73 -12.68 -7.82
C TYR A 50 29.25 -13.70 -6.80
N GLU A 51 30.52 -13.60 -6.49
CA GLU A 51 31.10 -14.28 -5.34
C GLU A 51 30.54 -13.66 -4.07
N ILE A 52 30.22 -14.49 -3.09
CA ILE A 52 29.64 -14.09 -1.80
C ILE A 52 30.63 -14.44 -0.68
N GLU A 53 30.64 -13.64 0.40
CA GLU A 53 31.64 -13.76 1.45
C GLU A 53 31.59 -15.12 2.17
N ASP A 54 30.38 -15.57 2.55
CA ASP A 54 30.17 -16.81 3.30
C ASP A 54 29.97 -18.05 2.41
N ALA A 55 30.51 -18.09 1.18
CA ALA A 55 30.22 -19.14 0.21
C ALA A 55 30.47 -20.57 0.77
N GLU A 56 31.62 -20.79 1.42
CA GLU A 56 31.98 -22.11 1.99
C GLU A 56 31.05 -22.51 3.14
N LEU A 57 30.66 -21.55 3.99
CA LEU A 57 29.75 -21.78 5.10
C LEU A 57 28.35 -22.15 4.60
N ILE A 58 27.88 -21.45 3.58
CA ILE A 58 26.58 -21.72 2.94
C ILE A 58 26.58 -23.05 2.20
N GLU A 59 27.67 -23.42 1.51
CA GLU A 59 27.81 -24.75 0.87
C GLU A 59 27.71 -25.87 1.92
N LYS A 60 28.42 -25.71 3.05
CA LYS A 60 28.37 -26.68 4.15
C LYS A 60 26.96 -26.81 4.72
N TRP A 61 26.34 -25.70 5.06
CA TRP A 61 24.98 -25.66 5.60
C TRP A 61 23.94 -26.32 4.65
N LEU A 62 23.99 -25.98 3.35
CA LEU A 62 23.10 -26.56 2.37
C LEU A 62 23.37 -28.04 2.14
N SER A 63 24.65 -28.46 2.17
CA SER A 63 25.04 -29.87 2.02
C SER A 63 24.55 -30.72 3.19
N GLU A 64 24.64 -30.23 4.41
CA GLU A 64 24.12 -30.89 5.61
C GLU A 64 22.59 -31.05 5.53
N ARG A 65 21.88 -29.99 5.15
CA ARG A 65 20.42 -30.03 4.99
C ARG A 65 19.95 -30.97 3.88
N LYS A 66 20.69 -31.03 2.78
CA LYS A 66 20.38 -31.90 1.65
C LYS A 66 20.76 -33.36 1.90
N GLY A 67 21.71 -33.64 2.77
CA GLY A 67 22.32 -34.96 2.96
C GLY A 67 23.30 -35.36 1.84
N SER A 68 23.72 -34.41 1.00
CA SER A 68 24.70 -34.61 -0.07
C SER A 68 25.34 -33.29 -0.49
N ARG A 69 26.51 -33.36 -1.11
CA ARG A 69 27.30 -32.18 -1.43
C ARG A 69 26.59 -31.20 -2.37
N VAL A 70 26.58 -29.92 -1.98
CA VAL A 70 26.07 -28.76 -2.74
C VAL A 70 27.25 -27.86 -3.09
N TYR A 71 27.23 -27.29 -4.28
CA TYR A 71 28.26 -26.39 -4.78
C TYR A 71 27.65 -25.02 -5.11
N LEU A 72 28.30 -23.95 -4.65
CA LEU A 72 28.08 -22.59 -5.10
C LEU A 72 29.11 -22.25 -6.18
N LYS A 73 28.69 -21.79 -7.32
CA LYS A 73 29.59 -21.47 -8.43
C LYS A 73 29.26 -20.13 -9.07
N VAL A 74 30.28 -19.39 -9.41
CA VAL A 74 30.19 -18.19 -10.25
C VAL A 74 30.79 -18.52 -11.61
N PRO A 75 29.99 -18.98 -12.58
CA PRO A 75 30.49 -19.35 -13.88
C PRO A 75 30.95 -18.13 -14.67
N LYS A 76 32.15 -18.19 -15.24
CA LYS A 76 32.78 -17.08 -16.01
C LYS A 76 32.85 -17.37 -17.50
N ILE A 77 32.49 -18.56 -17.95
CA ILE A 77 32.53 -18.98 -19.36
C ILE A 77 31.47 -20.03 -19.68
N GLY A 78 31.04 -20.08 -20.92
CA GLY A 78 30.24 -21.19 -21.48
C GLY A 78 28.73 -21.07 -21.20
N SER A 79 28.03 -22.21 -21.33
CA SER A 79 26.57 -22.23 -21.23
C SER A 79 26.03 -21.85 -19.85
N LYS A 80 26.77 -22.14 -18.78
CA LYS A 80 26.38 -21.81 -17.40
C LYS A 80 26.46 -20.31 -17.14
N GLU A 81 27.50 -19.64 -17.64
CA GLU A 81 27.60 -18.17 -17.60
C GLU A 81 26.41 -17.54 -18.31
N LYS A 82 26.09 -17.98 -19.54
CA LYS A 82 24.96 -17.47 -20.31
C LYS A 82 23.63 -17.62 -19.57
N LEU A 83 23.43 -18.71 -18.81
CA LEU A 83 22.23 -18.90 -17.99
C LEU A 83 22.15 -17.88 -16.81
N VAL A 84 23.28 -17.61 -16.17
CA VAL A 84 23.34 -16.60 -15.09
C VAL A 84 23.11 -15.20 -15.65
N GLU A 85 23.72 -14.91 -16.80
CA GLU A 85 23.52 -13.63 -17.50
C GLU A 85 22.05 -13.45 -17.94
N LEU A 86 21.43 -14.49 -18.48
CA LEU A 86 20.02 -14.49 -18.84
C LEU A 86 19.12 -14.26 -17.61
N ALA A 87 19.44 -14.87 -16.46
CA ALA A 87 18.71 -14.64 -15.22
C ALA A 87 18.85 -13.19 -14.74
N ALA A 88 20.04 -12.62 -14.83
CA ALA A 88 20.30 -11.22 -14.48
C ALA A 88 19.55 -10.25 -15.39
N GLN A 89 19.56 -10.49 -16.69
CA GLN A 89 18.81 -9.68 -17.66
C GLN A 89 17.30 -9.75 -17.40
N ASN A 90 16.78 -10.95 -17.15
CA ASN A 90 15.36 -11.15 -16.82
C ASN A 90 14.97 -10.39 -15.52
N ALA A 91 15.77 -10.48 -14.48
CA ALA A 91 15.52 -9.75 -13.24
C ALA A 91 15.52 -8.22 -13.47
N LYS A 92 16.46 -7.71 -14.25
CA LYS A 92 16.52 -6.29 -14.60
C LYS A 92 15.31 -5.85 -15.42
N LEU A 93 14.85 -6.67 -16.36
CA LEU A 93 13.68 -6.39 -17.18
C LEU A 93 12.41 -6.33 -16.34
N VAL A 94 12.17 -7.33 -15.48
CA VAL A 94 11.02 -7.36 -14.56
C VAL A 94 11.01 -6.13 -13.65
N LEU A 95 12.15 -5.81 -13.04
CA LEU A 95 12.27 -4.64 -12.18
C LEU A 95 11.99 -3.32 -12.91
N SER A 96 12.44 -3.18 -14.17
CA SER A 96 12.18 -1.98 -14.97
C SER A 96 10.70 -1.84 -15.34
N GLN A 97 10.05 -2.95 -15.74
CA GLN A 97 8.62 -2.97 -16.06
C GLN A 97 7.76 -2.59 -14.86
N ASP A 98 8.07 -3.11 -13.68
CA ASP A 98 7.33 -2.78 -12.46
C ASP A 98 7.56 -1.34 -12.03
N ARG A 99 8.77 -0.80 -12.16
CA ARG A 99 9.04 0.63 -11.93
C ARG A 99 8.25 1.53 -12.88
N GLU A 100 8.16 1.18 -14.15
CA GLU A 100 7.35 1.93 -15.10
C GLU A 100 5.86 1.87 -14.78
N LYS A 101 5.36 0.68 -14.38
CA LYS A 101 3.98 0.52 -13.95
C LYS A 101 3.66 1.39 -12.74
N LEU A 102 4.50 1.36 -11.71
CA LEU A 102 4.36 2.21 -10.52
C LEU A 102 4.36 3.70 -10.88
N LYS A 103 5.30 4.15 -11.71
CA LYS A 103 5.35 5.55 -12.18
C LYS A 103 4.09 5.96 -12.94
N ARG A 104 3.54 5.08 -13.80
CA ARG A 104 2.29 5.34 -14.53
C ARG A 104 1.09 5.43 -13.58
N GLU A 105 1.02 4.54 -12.58
CA GLU A 105 -0.02 4.57 -11.56
C GLU A 105 0.07 5.83 -10.69
N GLU A 106 1.27 6.22 -10.28
CA GLU A 106 1.51 7.47 -9.55
C GLU A 106 1.14 8.70 -10.39
N GLY A 107 1.53 8.71 -11.66
CA GLY A 107 1.16 9.79 -12.59
C GLY A 107 -0.35 9.93 -12.76
N ARG A 108 -1.09 8.82 -12.84
CA ARG A 108 -2.56 8.84 -12.93
C ARG A 108 -3.20 9.37 -11.65
N THR A 109 -2.73 8.94 -10.48
CA THR A 109 -3.33 9.33 -9.19
C THR A 109 -3.04 10.78 -8.86
N ILE A 110 -1.83 11.27 -9.09
CA ILE A 110 -1.46 12.68 -8.92
C ILE A 110 -2.20 13.53 -9.95
N GLY A 111 -2.32 13.06 -11.20
CA GLY A 111 -3.09 13.70 -12.25
C GLY A 111 -4.54 13.88 -11.87
N ALA A 112 -5.19 12.84 -11.33
CA ALA A 112 -6.58 12.92 -10.88
C ALA A 112 -6.78 13.94 -9.74
N VAL A 113 -5.88 14.00 -8.76
CA VAL A 113 -5.94 15.01 -7.71
C VAL A 113 -5.80 16.42 -8.28
N LYS A 114 -4.90 16.60 -9.25
CA LYS A 114 -4.74 17.88 -9.95
C LYS A 114 -5.98 18.28 -10.73
N GLU A 115 -6.60 17.36 -11.45
CA GLU A 115 -7.86 17.63 -12.18
C GLU A 115 -8.98 18.07 -11.23
N ILE A 116 -9.13 17.42 -10.07
CA ILE A 116 -10.07 17.81 -9.02
C ILE A 116 -9.73 19.21 -8.48
N SER A 117 -8.47 19.47 -8.20
CA SER A 117 -7.96 20.76 -7.74
C SER A 117 -8.30 21.89 -8.73
N ASP A 118 -8.01 21.67 -10.01
CA ASP A 118 -8.28 22.63 -11.07
C ASP A 118 -9.80 22.86 -11.29
N LEU A 119 -10.59 21.78 -11.28
CA LEU A 119 -12.04 21.83 -11.45
C LEU A 119 -12.74 22.59 -10.33
N LEU A 120 -12.35 22.34 -9.09
CA LEU A 120 -12.95 22.94 -7.89
C LEU A 120 -12.27 24.26 -7.50
N GLN A 121 -11.20 24.67 -8.18
CA GLN A 121 -10.37 25.82 -7.84
C GLN A 121 -9.85 25.80 -6.39
N LEU A 122 -9.53 24.60 -5.90
CA LEU A 122 -9.01 24.37 -4.56
C LEU A 122 -7.49 24.09 -4.62
N PRO A 123 -6.70 24.55 -3.64
CA PRO A 123 -5.26 24.34 -3.61
C PRO A 123 -4.89 22.91 -3.12
N LEU A 124 -5.46 21.87 -3.74
CA LEU A 124 -5.18 20.50 -3.37
C LEU A 124 -3.79 20.08 -3.86
N THR A 125 -2.99 19.52 -2.99
CA THR A 125 -1.69 18.96 -3.32
C THR A 125 -1.77 17.49 -3.69
N GLY A 126 -0.71 16.94 -4.29
CA GLY A 126 -0.65 15.49 -4.59
C GLY A 126 -0.71 14.60 -3.34
N THR A 127 -0.58 15.16 -2.14
CA THR A 127 -0.72 14.45 -0.85
C THR A 127 -2.10 14.57 -0.24
N ALA A 128 -3.04 15.29 -0.88
CA ALA A 128 -4.37 15.57 -0.36
C ALA A 128 -5.09 14.30 0.13
N ARG A 129 -5.76 14.47 1.26
CA ARG A 129 -6.68 13.49 1.83
C ARG A 129 -8.11 13.89 1.48
N MET A 130 -8.86 12.98 0.91
CA MET A 130 -10.27 13.18 0.57
C MET A 130 -11.10 12.11 1.28
N GLU A 131 -12.23 12.52 1.85
CA GLU A 131 -13.19 11.61 2.45
C GLU A 131 -14.51 11.70 1.69
N ALA A 132 -15.05 10.55 1.25
CA ALA A 132 -16.34 10.50 0.60
C ALA A 132 -17.35 9.73 1.46
N TYR A 133 -18.59 10.25 1.49
CA TYR A 133 -19.65 9.77 2.37
C TYR A 133 -20.88 9.37 1.57
N ASP A 134 -21.45 8.25 1.97
CA ASP A 134 -22.69 7.69 1.43
C ASP A 134 -23.58 7.16 2.56
N ILE A 135 -24.90 7.29 2.42
CA ILE A 135 -25.90 6.66 3.29
C ILE A 135 -26.58 5.54 2.52
N SER A 136 -26.48 4.34 3.06
CA SER A 136 -27.14 3.16 2.50
C SER A 136 -28.22 2.65 3.47
N ASN A 137 -29.40 2.38 2.93
CA ASN A 137 -30.52 1.84 3.68
C ASN A 137 -30.70 0.37 3.32
N ILE A 138 -30.57 -0.52 4.30
CA ILE A 138 -30.75 -1.96 4.09
C ILE A 138 -32.18 -2.33 4.45
N ASN A 139 -33.03 -2.49 3.44
CA ASN A 139 -34.43 -2.97 3.56
C ASN A 139 -35.31 -2.17 4.56
N GLY A 140 -35.03 -0.90 4.78
CA GLY A 140 -35.83 -0.03 5.63
C GLY A 140 -35.65 -0.23 7.16
N PHE A 141 -34.74 -1.11 7.59
CA PHE A 141 -34.56 -1.43 9.01
C PHE A 141 -33.26 -0.91 9.63
N GLU A 142 -32.20 -0.76 8.89
CA GLU A 142 -30.92 -0.24 9.41
C GLU A 142 -30.29 0.74 8.42
N ASN A 143 -30.13 1.97 8.86
CA ASN A 143 -29.35 2.96 8.10
C ASN A 143 -27.86 2.84 8.49
N VAL A 144 -27.01 2.80 7.46
CA VAL A 144 -25.56 2.72 7.63
C VAL A 144 -24.93 3.83 6.80
N GLY A 145 -24.12 4.65 7.45
CA GLY A 145 -23.22 5.58 6.75
C GLY A 145 -21.89 4.91 6.45
N SER A 146 -21.39 5.11 5.25
CA SER A 146 -20.06 4.69 4.85
C SER A 146 -19.15 5.88 4.60
N MET A 147 -17.90 5.75 5.04
CA MET A 147 -16.82 6.70 4.76
C MET A 147 -15.71 5.97 4.03
N VAL A 148 -15.37 6.42 2.85
CA VAL A 148 -14.19 5.97 2.11
C VAL A 148 -13.16 7.09 2.07
N VAL A 149 -11.89 6.69 2.09
CA VAL A 149 -10.78 7.63 2.17
C VAL A 149 -9.82 7.44 1.02
N TYR A 150 -9.46 8.55 0.40
CA TYR A 150 -8.37 8.62 -0.57
C TYR A 150 -7.25 9.48 -0.01
N GLU A 151 -6.02 9.02 -0.16
CA GLU A 151 -4.82 9.76 0.22
C GLU A 151 -3.79 9.59 -0.89
N LYS A 152 -3.19 10.70 -1.32
CA LYS A 152 -2.27 10.71 -2.48
C LYS A 152 -2.91 10.15 -3.76
N GLY A 153 -4.20 10.41 -3.97
CA GLY A 153 -4.98 9.89 -5.10
C GLY A 153 -5.25 8.38 -5.08
N LYS A 154 -4.95 7.67 -4.00
CA LYS A 154 -5.15 6.21 -3.86
C LYS A 154 -6.13 5.90 -2.72
N PRO A 155 -6.93 4.83 -2.84
CA PRO A 155 -7.79 4.36 -1.75
C PRO A 155 -6.97 3.98 -0.53
N LYS A 156 -7.25 4.57 0.63
CA LYS A 156 -6.65 4.22 1.92
C LYS A 156 -7.61 3.37 2.74
N ARG A 157 -7.68 2.11 2.41
CA ARG A 157 -8.67 1.17 2.97
C ARG A 157 -8.58 0.98 4.49
N SER A 158 -7.43 1.19 5.11
CA SER A 158 -7.27 1.16 6.56
C SER A 158 -8.15 2.18 7.29
N ASP A 159 -8.44 3.30 6.60
CA ASP A 159 -9.17 4.42 7.16
C ASP A 159 -10.67 4.40 6.80
N TYR A 160 -11.13 3.41 6.04
CA TYR A 160 -12.56 3.24 5.75
C TYR A 160 -13.34 2.95 7.01
N ARG A 161 -14.50 3.57 7.16
CA ARG A 161 -15.37 3.38 8.33
C ARG A 161 -16.82 3.15 7.92
N LYS A 162 -17.51 2.37 8.75
CA LYS A 162 -18.97 2.19 8.70
C LYS A 162 -19.56 2.73 9.98
N PHE A 163 -20.57 3.56 9.85
CA PHE A 163 -21.29 4.17 10.95
C PHE A 163 -22.69 3.58 11.02
N LYS A 164 -22.95 2.76 12.03
CA LYS A 164 -24.32 2.37 12.33
C LYS A 164 -25.05 3.60 12.88
N ILE A 165 -26.16 3.99 12.26
CA ILE A 165 -27.01 5.11 12.68
C ILE A 165 -27.73 4.73 13.96
N LYS A 166 -27.77 5.64 14.93
CA LYS A 166 -28.32 5.39 16.27
C LYS A 166 -29.50 6.29 16.61
N SER A 167 -29.53 7.51 16.10
CA SER A 167 -30.49 8.54 16.49
C SER A 167 -31.65 8.71 15.52
N VAL A 168 -31.57 8.12 14.31
CA VAL A 168 -32.55 8.32 13.26
C VAL A 168 -33.35 7.04 13.03
N SER A 169 -34.67 7.13 13.14
CA SER A 169 -35.59 6.05 12.82
C SER A 169 -36.30 6.37 11.50
N GLY A 170 -36.23 5.44 10.54
CA GLY A 170 -36.85 5.59 9.22
C GLY A 170 -35.90 6.15 8.14
N PRO A 171 -36.40 6.36 6.92
CA PRO A 171 -35.62 6.76 5.75
C PRO A 171 -35.40 8.28 5.71
N ASP A 172 -34.51 8.80 6.57
CA ASP A 172 -34.08 10.19 6.57
C ASP A 172 -32.58 10.27 6.36
N ASP A 173 -32.17 10.29 5.10
CA ASP A 173 -30.75 10.30 4.72
C ASP A 173 -30.05 11.58 5.18
N TYR A 174 -30.75 12.71 5.27
CA TYR A 174 -30.20 13.98 5.75
C TYR A 174 -29.85 13.93 7.23
N ALA A 175 -30.77 13.43 8.06
CA ALA A 175 -30.52 13.26 9.48
C ALA A 175 -29.42 12.19 9.73
N CYS A 176 -29.42 11.11 8.97
CA CYS A 176 -28.36 10.08 9.01
C CYS A 176 -27.00 10.67 8.67
N MET A 177 -26.90 11.45 7.60
CA MET A 177 -25.65 12.09 7.19
C MET A 177 -25.14 13.08 8.24
N ARG A 178 -26.04 13.88 8.83
CA ARG A 178 -25.70 14.76 9.96
C ARG A 178 -25.10 13.97 11.12
N GLU A 179 -25.72 12.87 11.50
CA GLU A 179 -25.18 12.01 12.59
C GLU A 179 -23.77 11.51 12.26
N VAL A 180 -23.57 10.99 11.05
CA VAL A 180 -22.26 10.45 10.60
C VAL A 180 -21.17 11.50 10.69
N LEU A 181 -21.38 12.66 10.07
CA LEU A 181 -20.39 13.74 10.03
C LEU A 181 -20.12 14.31 11.43
N THR A 182 -21.17 14.53 12.22
CA THR A 182 -21.01 15.00 13.60
C THR A 182 -20.16 14.04 14.41
N ARG A 183 -20.44 12.75 14.34
CA ARG A 183 -19.67 11.72 15.06
C ARG A 183 -18.22 11.63 14.58
N ARG A 184 -18.00 11.70 13.25
CA ARG A 184 -16.67 11.66 12.65
C ARG A 184 -15.79 12.80 13.16
N PHE A 185 -16.29 14.02 13.04
CA PHE A 185 -15.49 15.21 13.34
C PHE A 185 -15.36 15.48 14.83
N ARG A 186 -16.42 15.28 15.63
CA ARG A 186 -16.29 15.37 17.10
C ARG A 186 -15.29 14.38 17.65
N HIS A 187 -15.37 13.12 17.21
CA HIS A 187 -14.41 12.11 17.67
C HIS A 187 -12.97 12.46 17.26
N GLY A 188 -12.78 12.98 16.06
CA GLY A 188 -11.46 13.43 15.62
C GLY A 188 -10.91 14.60 16.45
N MET A 189 -11.78 15.56 16.83
CA MET A 189 -11.40 16.67 17.70
C MET A 189 -11.09 16.21 19.14
N GLU A 190 -11.89 15.29 19.67
CA GLU A 190 -11.68 14.70 21.01
C GLU A 190 -10.38 13.90 21.06
N GLU A 191 -10.15 13.02 20.07
CA GLU A 191 -8.94 12.20 19.96
C GLU A 191 -7.69 13.08 19.78
N SER A 192 -7.76 14.15 18.98
CA SER A 192 -6.67 15.11 18.82
C SER A 192 -6.30 15.78 20.14
N ARG A 193 -7.30 16.21 20.91
CA ARG A 193 -7.07 16.84 22.21
C ARG A 193 -6.47 15.86 23.22
N GLU A 194 -6.96 14.62 23.26
CA GLU A 194 -6.43 13.58 24.14
C GLU A 194 -4.96 13.26 23.83
N LEU A 195 -4.59 13.21 22.56
CA LEU A 195 -3.20 13.00 22.14
C LEU A 195 -2.30 14.17 22.47
N GLU A 196 -2.79 15.40 22.32
CA GLU A 196 -2.07 16.61 22.73
C GLU A 196 -1.83 16.65 24.25
N GLU A 197 -2.83 16.32 25.05
CA GLU A 197 -2.71 16.23 26.52
C GLU A 197 -1.70 15.13 26.97
N GLN A 198 -1.52 14.09 26.14
CA GLN A 198 -0.56 13.00 26.40
C GLN A 198 0.82 13.24 25.74
N GLU A 199 1.04 14.38 25.11
CA GLU A 199 2.25 14.69 24.33
C GLU A 199 2.56 13.65 23.25
N MET A 200 1.52 13.02 22.68
CA MET A 200 1.64 12.03 21.63
C MET A 200 1.43 12.65 20.24
N ASP A 201 2.04 12.02 19.22
CA ASP A 201 1.89 12.46 17.84
C ASP A 201 0.45 12.18 17.35
N GLN A 202 -0.12 13.15 16.62
CA GLN A 202 -1.44 13.06 15.97
C GLN A 202 -1.54 11.88 15.00
N GLU A 203 -0.41 11.32 14.55
CA GLU A 203 -0.38 10.12 13.69
C GLU A 203 -0.89 8.85 14.37
N TYR A 204 -0.90 8.80 15.70
CA TYR A 204 -1.44 7.64 16.45
C TYR A 204 -2.97 7.62 16.50
N GLY A 205 -3.64 8.72 16.18
CA GLY A 205 -5.09 8.78 16.15
C GLY A 205 -5.71 8.14 14.91
N SER A 206 -6.92 7.60 15.09
CA SER A 206 -7.69 6.99 13.99
C SER A 206 -8.50 8.01 13.21
N PHE A 207 -8.89 9.12 13.83
CA PHE A 207 -9.75 10.17 13.27
C PHE A 207 -9.13 11.57 13.31
N THR A 208 -7.91 11.72 13.81
CA THR A 208 -7.19 12.99 13.92
C THR A 208 -6.86 13.64 12.59
N LYS A 209 -6.63 12.83 11.54
CA LYS A 209 -6.34 13.36 10.20
C LYS A 209 -7.63 13.80 9.52
N PHE A 210 -7.83 15.11 9.46
CA PHE A 210 -8.97 15.70 8.75
C PHE A 210 -8.70 15.73 7.24
N PRO A 211 -9.75 15.65 6.40
CA PRO A 211 -9.60 15.71 4.95
C PRO A 211 -9.40 17.14 4.44
N ASP A 212 -8.72 17.27 3.31
CA ASP A 212 -8.60 18.50 2.54
C ASP A 212 -9.84 18.76 1.66
N LEU A 213 -10.67 17.71 1.43
CA LEU A 213 -11.91 17.78 0.66
C LEU A 213 -12.87 16.71 1.13
N ILE A 214 -14.14 17.08 1.31
CA ILE A 214 -15.25 16.14 1.54
C ILE A 214 -16.07 16.00 0.25
N LEU A 215 -16.34 14.75 -0.12
CA LEU A 215 -17.20 14.38 -1.24
C LEU A 215 -18.49 13.76 -0.69
N MET A 216 -19.63 14.28 -1.14
CA MET A 216 -20.94 13.81 -0.74
C MET A 216 -21.59 13.07 -1.92
N ASP A 217 -22.01 11.83 -1.71
CA ASP A 217 -22.86 11.15 -2.70
C ASP A 217 -24.26 11.74 -2.63
N GLY A 218 -24.50 12.74 -3.47
CA GLY A 218 -25.79 13.44 -3.55
C GLY A 218 -25.66 14.93 -3.90
N GLY A 219 -26.81 15.56 -4.07
CA GLY A 219 -26.92 16.94 -4.54
C GLY A 219 -26.79 17.99 -3.42
N ARG A 220 -27.26 19.19 -3.72
CA ARG A 220 -27.13 20.37 -2.83
C ARG A 220 -27.62 20.15 -1.41
N GLY A 221 -28.64 19.31 -1.18
CA GLY A 221 -29.16 19.03 0.16
C GLY A 221 -28.13 18.35 1.04
N GLN A 222 -27.42 17.33 0.52
CA GLN A 222 -26.35 16.61 1.22
C GLN A 222 -25.18 17.54 1.54
N VAL A 223 -24.76 18.36 0.55
CA VAL A 223 -23.70 19.35 0.73
C VAL A 223 -24.05 20.36 1.83
N ASN A 224 -25.30 20.88 1.82
CA ASN A 224 -25.74 21.84 2.84
C ASN A 224 -25.72 21.24 4.27
N ILE A 225 -26.09 19.97 4.40
CA ILE A 225 -25.98 19.27 5.70
C ILE A 225 -24.51 19.20 6.17
N ALA A 226 -23.61 18.84 5.26
CA ALA A 226 -22.18 18.77 5.58
C ALA A 226 -21.64 20.14 6.00
N LEU A 227 -21.93 21.18 5.24
CA LEU A 227 -21.53 22.56 5.57
C LEU A 227 -22.07 23.03 6.93
N SER A 228 -23.36 22.75 7.21
CA SER A 228 -23.96 23.09 8.52
C SER A 228 -23.28 22.40 9.68
N VAL A 229 -22.93 21.12 9.54
CA VAL A 229 -22.20 20.38 10.61
C VAL A 229 -20.78 20.93 10.81
N LEU A 230 -20.08 21.24 9.74
CA LEU A 230 -18.73 21.81 9.81
C LEU A 230 -18.75 23.18 10.46
N GLU A 231 -19.71 24.04 10.09
CA GLU A 231 -19.90 25.36 10.69
C GLU A 231 -20.17 25.26 12.20
N GLU A 232 -21.09 24.37 12.63
CA GLU A 232 -21.40 24.12 14.03
C GLU A 232 -20.17 23.65 14.84
N LEU A 233 -19.23 22.97 14.20
CA LEU A 233 -18.01 22.46 14.82
C LEU A 233 -16.80 23.41 14.68
N GLY A 234 -16.96 24.53 13.94
CA GLY A 234 -15.88 25.48 13.69
C GLY A 234 -14.78 24.92 12.78
N ILE A 235 -15.14 24.02 11.85
CA ILE A 235 -14.21 23.37 10.93
C ILE A 235 -14.38 23.95 9.53
N ASP A 236 -13.29 24.35 8.90
CA ASP A 236 -13.28 24.89 7.54
C ASP A 236 -12.68 23.85 6.58
N ILE A 237 -13.55 23.06 5.95
CA ILE A 237 -13.18 22.05 4.94
C ILE A 237 -14.12 22.20 3.75
N PRO A 238 -13.60 22.30 2.51
CA PRO A 238 -14.42 22.36 1.32
C PRO A 238 -15.23 21.08 1.13
N VAL A 239 -16.48 21.24 0.65
CA VAL A 239 -17.43 20.15 0.42
C VAL A 239 -17.92 20.21 -1.02
N CYS A 240 -17.92 19.06 -1.70
CA CYS A 240 -18.42 18.90 -3.05
C CYS A 240 -19.46 17.77 -3.12
N GLY A 241 -20.55 17.96 -3.88
CA GLY A 241 -21.49 16.90 -4.25
C GLY A 241 -21.07 16.23 -5.54
N MET A 242 -21.23 14.92 -5.61
CA MET A 242 -20.96 14.12 -6.81
C MET A 242 -22.23 13.83 -7.60
#